data_fe694e4902d3f21d9b6816db0a65faca
#
_entry.id   fe694e4902d3f21d9b6816db0a65faca
#
_cell.length_a   1.000
_cell.length_b   1.000
_cell.length_c   1.000
_cell.angle_alpha   90.00
_cell.angle_beta   90.00
_cell.angle_gamma   90.00
#
_symmetry.space_group_name_H-M   'P 1'
#
loop_
_entity.id
_entity.type
_entity.pdbx_description
1 polymer ?
#
loop_
_entity_poly.entity_id
_entity_poly.type
_entity_poly.pdbx_seq_one_letter_code
_entity_poly.pdbx_strand_id
1 'polypeptide(L)'
;MELPSWLESYLMQICDSIFAIVPQQVPTLENLGKCKIISHRGQHDNITVFENTLSAFDHALETAGIWGIELDFRWTKDLHPVVAHDPDLQRLFGSNIRIAETTLVELKQHCPQMPTLEEVLLRYGGKLHLMVEAKEEHYPQPEKQNMILKELFAPLEPRKDFHLLSLAPEMLVLIKFVDTSAKLPVAVFNAKSLSKISLNEKYAGLGGHYLLLHKKIVKQHLDCGQKIGVGYPKSKNNLFREINRGVEWIFCNDAVGVSGLLQKELKKAQLLVDSRNFK
;
A
#
# COMPACT_ATOMS: atom_id res chain seq x y z
N MET A 1 -11.28 -3.98 -19.95
CA MET A 1 -10.11 -3.86 -20.86
C MET A 1 -9.07 -3.10 -20.07
N GLU A 2 -8.08 -3.79 -19.55
CA GLU A 2 -6.97 -3.18 -18.83
C GLU A 2 -6.07 -2.47 -19.83
N LEU A 3 -5.64 -1.26 -19.48
CA LEU A 3 -4.67 -0.54 -20.28
C LEU A 3 -3.31 -1.25 -20.20
N PRO A 4 -2.52 -1.30 -21.31
CA PRO A 4 -1.16 -1.78 -21.21
C PRO A 4 -0.37 -1.01 -20.15
N SER A 5 0.43 -1.70 -19.35
CA SER A 5 1.16 -1.13 -18.20
C SER A 5 2.03 0.10 -18.58
N TRP A 6 2.62 0.11 -19.78
CA TRP A 6 3.39 1.25 -20.29
C TRP A 6 2.52 2.49 -20.54
N LEU A 7 1.27 2.30 -21.01
CA LEU A 7 0.33 3.42 -21.26
C LEU A 7 -0.20 3.98 -19.95
N GLU A 8 -0.50 3.12 -19.00
CA GLU A 8 -0.90 3.51 -17.64
C GLU A 8 0.21 4.34 -16.97
N SER A 9 1.45 3.84 -17.01
CA SER A 9 2.62 4.56 -16.49
C SER A 9 2.81 5.93 -17.15
N TYR A 10 2.64 6.00 -18.47
CA TYR A 10 2.77 7.24 -19.23
C TYR A 10 1.68 8.27 -18.87
N LEU A 11 0.43 7.82 -18.77
CA LEU A 11 -0.69 8.67 -18.33
C LEU A 11 -0.48 9.17 -16.89
N MET A 12 -0.01 8.32 -16.00
CA MET A 12 0.33 8.71 -14.63
C MET A 12 1.43 9.78 -14.60
N GLN A 13 2.48 9.66 -15.42
CA GLN A 13 3.55 10.65 -15.53
C GLN A 13 3.04 12.01 -16.02
N ILE A 14 2.15 12.02 -17.03
CA ILE A 14 1.53 13.27 -17.54
C ILE A 14 0.71 13.93 -16.42
N CYS A 15 -0.14 13.18 -15.75
CA CYS A 15 -0.97 13.70 -14.67
C CYS A 15 -0.12 14.27 -13.54
N ASP A 16 0.92 13.54 -13.14
CA ASP A 16 1.80 14.00 -12.07
C ASP A 16 2.59 15.25 -12.48
N SER A 17 3.00 15.37 -13.75
CA SER A 17 3.63 16.57 -14.31
C SER A 17 2.69 17.77 -14.28
N ILE A 18 1.40 17.60 -14.60
CA ILE A 18 0.39 18.67 -14.51
C ILE A 18 0.23 19.12 -13.04
N PHE A 19 0.05 18.18 -12.12
CA PHE A 19 -0.08 18.52 -10.71
C PHE A 19 1.20 19.10 -10.10
N ALA A 20 2.38 18.76 -10.65
CA ALA A 20 3.65 19.31 -10.19
C ALA A 20 3.74 20.84 -10.39
N ILE A 21 3.14 21.37 -11.46
CA ILE A 21 3.18 22.81 -11.79
C ILE A 21 2.02 23.62 -11.19
N VAL A 22 0.96 22.97 -10.69
CA VAL A 22 -0.18 23.64 -10.07
C VAL A 22 0.11 23.92 -8.58
N PRO A 23 0.37 25.18 -8.18
CA PRO A 23 0.69 25.52 -6.81
C PRO A 23 -0.43 25.10 -5.84
N GLN A 24 -0.06 24.55 -4.71
CA GLN A 24 -0.97 24.17 -3.64
C GLN A 24 -0.62 24.93 -2.36
N GLN A 25 -1.64 25.22 -1.55
CA GLN A 25 -1.40 25.74 -0.20
C GLN A 25 -0.54 24.76 0.59
N VAL A 26 0.38 25.31 1.39
CA VAL A 26 1.15 24.51 2.34
C VAL A 26 0.16 23.97 3.38
N PRO A 27 0.08 22.63 3.58
CA PRO A 27 -0.79 22.08 4.61
C PRO A 27 -0.39 22.55 6.01
N THR A 28 -1.36 22.53 6.94
CA THR A 28 -1.07 22.85 8.35
C THR A 28 -0.10 21.83 8.95
N LEU A 29 0.60 22.22 10.02
CA LEU A 29 1.49 21.30 10.76
C LEU A 29 0.75 20.04 11.21
N GLU A 30 -0.49 20.21 11.68
CA GLU A 30 -1.35 19.10 12.08
C GLU A 30 -1.60 18.12 10.92
N ASN A 31 -1.97 18.62 9.74
CA ASN A 31 -2.27 17.79 8.57
C ASN A 31 -1.00 17.12 8.02
N LEU A 32 0.14 17.83 8.01
CA LEU A 32 1.44 17.23 7.67
C LEU A 32 1.78 16.09 8.62
N GLY A 33 1.56 16.26 9.93
CA GLY A 33 1.84 15.25 10.95
C GLY A 33 0.94 14.00 10.88
N LYS A 34 -0.27 14.14 10.32
CA LYS A 34 -1.19 13.00 10.09
C LYS A 34 -0.81 12.17 8.86
N CYS A 35 -0.03 12.74 7.93
CA CYS A 35 0.35 12.05 6.69
C CYS A 35 1.27 10.86 6.97
N LYS A 36 0.91 9.70 6.43
CA LYS A 36 1.59 8.42 6.58
C LYS A 36 2.11 7.97 5.22
N ILE A 37 3.42 7.95 5.06
CA ILE A 37 4.08 7.48 3.84
C ILE A 37 4.22 5.96 3.89
N ILE A 38 3.74 5.30 2.86
CA ILE A 38 3.75 3.85 2.70
C ILE A 38 4.56 3.52 1.45
N SER A 39 5.61 2.72 1.61
CA SER A 39 6.45 2.28 0.51
C SER A 39 5.76 1.13 -0.23
N HIS A 40 5.31 1.39 -1.46
CA HIS A 40 4.62 0.43 -2.31
C HIS A 40 5.60 -0.65 -2.78
N ARG A 41 5.39 -1.89 -2.35
CA ARG A 41 6.26 -3.06 -2.56
C ARG A 41 7.68 -2.90 -2.03
N GLY A 42 7.88 -2.04 -1.02
CA GLY A 42 9.20 -1.63 -0.53
C GLY A 42 9.92 -0.61 -1.41
N GLN A 43 11.12 -0.22 -1.03
CA GLN A 43 11.95 0.71 -1.81
C GLN A 43 12.83 -0.10 -2.78
N HIS A 44 12.51 -0.03 -4.07
CA HIS A 44 13.10 -0.88 -5.12
C HIS A 44 13.36 -0.08 -6.42
N ASP A 45 14.20 -0.63 -7.28
CA ASP A 45 14.46 -0.15 -8.65
C ASP A 45 14.19 -1.23 -9.71
N ASN A 46 13.92 -2.47 -9.28
CA ASN A 46 13.76 -3.68 -10.09
C ASN A 46 14.95 -3.99 -11.00
N ILE A 47 16.16 -3.52 -10.62
CA ILE A 47 17.44 -3.77 -11.27
C ILE A 47 18.43 -4.36 -10.26
N THR A 48 18.68 -3.62 -9.16
CA THR A 48 19.57 -4.03 -8.08
C THR A 48 18.81 -4.52 -6.86
N VAL A 49 17.67 -3.91 -6.59
CA VAL A 49 16.74 -4.28 -5.52
C VAL A 49 15.36 -4.52 -6.11
N PHE A 50 14.88 -5.74 -6.03
CA PHE A 50 13.58 -6.11 -6.56
C PHE A 50 12.45 -5.79 -5.59
N GLU A 51 11.29 -5.39 -6.14
CA GLU A 51 10.05 -5.20 -5.39
C GLU A 51 9.66 -6.46 -4.61
N ASN A 52 8.92 -6.30 -3.50
CA ASN A 52 8.41 -7.41 -2.72
C ASN A 52 9.52 -8.34 -2.16
N THR A 53 10.71 -7.82 -1.90
CA THR A 53 11.83 -8.55 -1.28
C THR A 53 12.20 -7.97 0.10
N LEU A 54 12.86 -8.78 0.94
CA LEU A 54 13.35 -8.31 2.24
C LEU A 54 14.30 -7.12 2.08
N SER A 55 15.14 -7.10 1.05
CA SER A 55 16.04 -5.96 0.78
C SER A 55 15.26 -4.67 0.51
N ALA A 56 14.17 -4.73 -0.28
CA ALA A 56 13.33 -3.57 -0.55
C ALA A 56 12.63 -3.06 0.72
N PHE A 57 12.23 -3.96 1.60
CA PHE A 57 11.58 -3.62 2.88
C PHE A 57 12.59 -3.10 3.92
N ASP A 58 13.82 -3.62 3.94
CA ASP A 58 14.91 -3.10 4.78
C ASP A 58 15.25 -1.64 4.43
N HIS A 59 15.35 -1.32 3.15
CA HIS A 59 15.55 0.07 2.71
C HIS A 59 14.42 1.00 3.16
N ALA A 60 13.17 0.50 3.14
CA ALA A 60 12.04 1.26 3.66
C ALA A 60 12.13 1.45 5.19
N LEU A 61 12.50 0.39 5.94
CA LEU A 61 12.63 0.43 7.40
C LEU A 61 13.74 1.39 7.85
N GLU A 62 14.84 1.44 7.13
CA GLU A 62 15.99 2.30 7.43
C GLU A 62 15.75 3.78 7.05
N THR A 63 14.72 4.07 6.25
CA THR A 63 14.40 5.42 5.80
C THR A 63 13.52 6.15 6.82
N ALA A 64 14.05 7.23 7.39
CA ALA A 64 13.30 8.06 8.33
C ALA A 64 12.02 8.64 7.71
N GLY A 65 10.89 8.50 8.45
CA GLY A 65 9.60 9.06 8.06
C GLY A 65 8.76 8.16 7.15
N ILE A 66 9.24 7.00 6.74
CA ILE A 66 8.39 5.94 6.19
C ILE A 66 7.64 5.29 7.36
N TRP A 67 6.30 5.32 7.28
CA TRP A 67 5.43 4.79 8.31
C TRP A 67 5.13 3.31 8.12
N GLY A 68 5.05 2.85 6.87
CA GLY A 68 4.67 1.49 6.56
C GLY A 68 5.16 1.04 5.19
N ILE A 69 4.99 -0.23 4.94
CA ILE A 69 5.21 -0.88 3.65
C ILE A 69 3.91 -1.49 3.14
N GLU A 70 3.74 -1.44 1.85
CA GLU A 70 2.73 -2.24 1.16
C GLU A 70 3.43 -3.42 0.50
N LEU A 71 2.75 -4.56 0.49
CA LEU A 71 3.24 -5.82 -0.07
C LEU A 71 2.07 -6.66 -0.57
N ASP A 72 2.35 -7.45 -1.60
CA ASP A 72 1.40 -8.37 -2.21
C ASP A 72 1.67 -9.80 -1.77
N PHE A 73 0.64 -10.62 -1.52
CA PHE A 73 0.88 -12.05 -1.31
C PHE A 73 0.06 -12.94 -2.24
N ARG A 74 0.62 -14.12 -2.54
CA ARG A 74 0.05 -15.19 -3.34
C ARG A 74 0.29 -16.54 -2.69
N TRP A 75 -0.51 -17.53 -3.07
CA TRP A 75 -0.41 -18.89 -2.55
C TRP A 75 0.39 -19.79 -3.46
N THR A 76 1.33 -20.56 -2.88
CA THR A 76 1.98 -21.68 -3.57
C THR A 76 1.02 -22.87 -3.69
N LYS A 77 1.39 -23.87 -4.50
CA LYS A 77 0.66 -25.12 -4.68
C LYS A 77 0.40 -25.87 -3.35
N ASP A 78 1.34 -25.80 -2.44
CA ASP A 78 1.30 -26.44 -1.12
C ASP A 78 0.82 -25.50 0.00
N LEU A 79 0.16 -24.41 -0.37
CA LEU A 79 -0.51 -23.43 0.50
C LEU A 79 0.41 -22.68 1.46
N HIS A 80 1.61 -22.32 1.00
CA HIS A 80 2.43 -21.33 1.67
C HIS A 80 2.21 -19.94 1.04
N PRO A 81 1.85 -18.89 1.81
CA PRO A 81 1.75 -17.56 1.26
C PRO A 81 3.14 -16.96 1.07
N VAL A 82 3.44 -16.54 -0.16
CA VAL A 82 4.70 -15.89 -0.57
C VAL A 82 4.45 -14.47 -1.02
N VAL A 83 5.47 -13.61 -0.91
CA VAL A 83 5.30 -12.18 -1.23
C VAL A 83 5.68 -11.94 -2.68
N ALA A 84 4.67 -11.72 -3.52
CA ALA A 84 4.81 -11.50 -4.96
C ALA A 84 3.59 -10.78 -5.53
N HIS A 85 3.83 -9.81 -6.44
CA HIS A 85 2.74 -9.15 -7.17
C HIS A 85 2.19 -10.02 -8.31
N ASP A 86 3.07 -10.55 -9.17
CA ASP A 86 2.69 -11.31 -10.36
C ASP A 86 2.38 -12.77 -10.03
N PRO A 87 1.53 -13.45 -10.81
CA PRO A 87 1.23 -14.85 -10.62
C PRO A 87 2.39 -15.79 -11.02
N ASP A 88 3.44 -15.24 -11.64
CA ASP A 88 4.61 -15.97 -12.11
C ASP A 88 5.89 -15.13 -11.97
N LEU A 89 7.03 -15.73 -12.29
CA LEU A 89 8.35 -15.12 -12.19
C LEU A 89 8.81 -14.40 -13.45
N GLN A 90 7.96 -14.28 -14.50
CA GLN A 90 8.38 -13.86 -15.84
C GLN A 90 8.89 -12.42 -15.87
N ARG A 91 8.13 -11.47 -15.30
CA ARG A 91 8.47 -10.04 -15.41
C ARG A 91 9.76 -9.68 -14.67
N LEU A 92 9.95 -10.21 -13.47
CA LEU A 92 11.09 -9.84 -12.62
C LEU A 92 12.30 -10.75 -12.80
N PHE A 93 12.08 -12.03 -13.09
CA PHE A 93 13.14 -13.05 -13.06
C PHE A 93 13.29 -13.82 -14.37
N GLY A 94 12.53 -13.46 -15.42
CA GLY A 94 12.63 -14.07 -16.76
C GLY A 94 12.22 -15.54 -16.83
N SER A 95 11.47 -16.05 -15.82
CA SER A 95 11.08 -17.46 -15.72
C SER A 95 9.57 -17.63 -15.78
N ASN A 96 9.07 -18.61 -16.56
CA ASN A 96 7.64 -18.91 -16.70
C ASN A 96 7.05 -19.74 -15.55
N ILE A 97 7.73 -19.80 -14.41
CA ILE A 97 7.27 -20.56 -13.24
C ILE A 97 6.08 -19.85 -12.61
N ARG A 98 4.96 -20.57 -12.49
CA ARG A 98 3.73 -20.08 -11.87
C ARG A 98 3.70 -20.44 -10.39
N ILE A 99 3.49 -19.45 -9.54
CA ILE A 99 3.52 -19.58 -8.07
C ILE A 99 2.48 -20.62 -7.61
N ALA A 100 1.25 -20.54 -8.09
CA ALA A 100 0.17 -21.43 -7.69
C ALA A 100 0.34 -22.90 -8.14
N GLU A 101 1.27 -23.18 -9.06
CA GLU A 101 1.53 -24.52 -9.60
C GLU A 101 2.81 -25.13 -9.00
N THR A 102 3.55 -24.38 -8.18
CA THR A 102 4.88 -24.72 -7.66
C THR A 102 4.85 -24.79 -6.12
N THR A 103 5.55 -25.76 -5.52
CA THR A 103 5.69 -25.84 -4.07
C THR A 103 6.66 -24.78 -3.56
N LEU A 104 6.59 -24.42 -2.26
CA LEU A 104 7.50 -23.46 -1.66
C LEU A 104 8.96 -23.86 -1.83
N VAL A 105 9.27 -25.15 -1.66
CA VAL A 105 10.64 -25.66 -1.79
C VAL A 105 11.17 -25.45 -3.20
N GLU A 106 10.41 -25.83 -4.22
CA GLU A 106 10.76 -25.63 -5.62
C GLU A 106 10.88 -24.15 -5.96
N LEU A 107 9.94 -23.33 -5.49
CA LEU A 107 9.93 -21.90 -5.73
C LEU A 107 11.19 -21.21 -5.16
N LYS A 108 11.59 -21.56 -3.94
CA LYS A 108 12.82 -21.07 -3.31
C LYS A 108 14.10 -21.50 -4.02
N GLN A 109 14.10 -22.64 -4.72
CA GLN A 109 15.23 -23.05 -5.57
C GLN A 109 15.37 -22.15 -6.80
N HIS A 110 14.26 -21.70 -7.40
CA HIS A 110 14.26 -20.82 -8.57
C HIS A 110 14.39 -19.34 -8.22
N CYS A 111 13.85 -18.92 -7.09
CA CYS A 111 13.84 -17.54 -6.63
C CYS A 111 14.09 -17.47 -5.10
N PRO A 112 15.34 -17.65 -4.64
CA PRO A 112 15.67 -17.65 -3.21
C PRO A 112 15.31 -16.34 -2.48
N GLN A 113 15.29 -15.23 -3.21
CA GLN A 113 15.02 -13.90 -2.68
C GLN A 113 13.53 -13.58 -2.48
N MET A 114 12.60 -14.40 -3.02
CA MET A 114 11.18 -14.24 -2.78
C MET A 114 10.85 -14.62 -1.33
N PRO A 115 10.43 -13.70 -0.46
CA PRO A 115 10.14 -14.06 0.92
C PRO A 115 8.78 -14.75 1.03
N THR A 116 8.62 -15.54 2.09
CA THR A 116 7.29 -15.94 2.56
C THR A 116 6.62 -14.76 3.27
N LEU A 117 5.30 -14.78 3.36
CA LEU A 117 4.57 -13.80 4.16
C LEU A 117 5.01 -13.86 5.63
N GLU A 118 5.25 -15.08 6.16
CA GLU A 118 5.75 -15.29 7.52
C GLU A 118 7.06 -14.56 7.78
N GLU A 119 8.06 -14.71 6.88
CA GLU A 119 9.35 -14.00 6.99
C GLU A 119 9.16 -12.48 7.08
N VAL A 120 8.23 -11.92 6.32
CA VAL A 120 7.94 -10.48 6.33
C VAL A 120 7.22 -10.06 7.61
N LEU A 121 6.17 -10.79 8.03
CA LEU A 121 5.42 -10.47 9.25
C LEU A 121 6.32 -10.53 10.49
N LEU A 122 7.19 -11.53 10.62
CA LEU A 122 8.12 -11.66 11.74
C LEU A 122 9.20 -10.57 11.76
N ARG A 123 9.68 -10.15 10.57
CA ARG A 123 10.78 -9.18 10.49
C ARG A 123 10.32 -7.73 10.67
N TYR A 124 9.16 -7.36 10.12
CA TYR A 124 8.69 -5.97 10.06
C TYR A 124 7.46 -5.68 10.92
N GLY A 125 6.73 -6.71 11.36
CA GLY A 125 5.57 -6.54 12.24
C GLY A 125 5.92 -5.77 13.51
N GLY A 126 5.08 -4.79 13.87
CA GLY A 126 5.30 -3.90 15.01
C GLY A 126 6.40 -2.84 14.81
N LYS A 127 7.19 -2.90 13.73
CA LYS A 127 8.22 -1.91 13.38
C LYS A 127 7.74 -0.95 12.28
N LEU A 128 7.04 -1.49 11.29
CA LEU A 128 6.37 -0.76 10.23
C LEU A 128 4.92 -1.20 10.18
N HIS A 129 4.04 -0.30 9.75
CA HIS A 129 2.67 -0.70 9.43
C HIS A 129 2.62 -1.49 8.13
N LEU A 130 1.96 -2.65 8.15
CA LEU A 130 1.92 -3.56 7.00
C LEU A 130 0.57 -3.40 6.27
N MET A 131 0.62 -2.94 5.02
CA MET A 131 -0.49 -2.90 4.09
C MET A 131 -0.40 -4.13 3.19
N VAL A 132 -1.13 -5.20 3.52
CA VAL A 132 -0.95 -6.53 2.92
C VAL A 132 -2.03 -6.80 1.90
N GLU A 133 -1.69 -6.77 0.60
CA GLU A 133 -2.64 -7.02 -0.48
C GLU A 133 -2.82 -8.52 -0.74
N ALA A 134 -4.07 -8.99 -0.58
CA ALA A 134 -4.48 -10.30 -1.06
C ALA A 134 -4.77 -10.20 -2.56
N LYS A 135 -3.93 -10.81 -3.39
CA LYS A 135 -4.11 -10.82 -4.85
C LYS A 135 -5.32 -11.66 -5.25
N GLU A 136 -5.98 -11.22 -6.32
CA GLU A 136 -7.07 -11.99 -6.91
C GLU A 136 -6.53 -13.32 -7.45
N GLU A 137 -6.97 -14.40 -6.83
CA GLU A 137 -6.63 -15.77 -7.23
C GLU A 137 -7.58 -16.81 -6.63
N HIS A 138 -7.50 -18.03 -7.12
CA HIS A 138 -8.29 -19.14 -6.61
C HIS A 138 -7.79 -19.59 -5.23
N TYR A 139 -8.71 -19.74 -4.28
CA TYR A 139 -8.46 -20.31 -2.94
C TYR A 139 -8.97 -21.76 -2.90
N PRO A 140 -8.11 -22.76 -3.18
CA PRO A 140 -8.56 -24.15 -3.29
C PRO A 140 -9.04 -24.77 -1.98
N GLN A 141 -8.60 -24.23 -0.84
CA GLN A 141 -8.95 -24.67 0.50
C GLN A 141 -9.18 -23.46 1.43
N PRO A 142 -10.28 -22.69 1.22
CA PRO A 142 -10.47 -21.39 1.88
C PRO A 142 -10.39 -21.43 3.40
N GLU A 143 -10.93 -22.47 4.04
CA GLU A 143 -10.90 -22.64 5.50
C GLU A 143 -9.48 -22.83 6.01
N LYS A 144 -8.70 -23.72 5.35
CA LYS A 144 -7.29 -23.97 5.71
C LYS A 144 -6.43 -22.74 5.47
N GLN A 145 -6.62 -22.05 4.34
CA GLN A 145 -5.90 -20.81 4.02
C GLN A 145 -6.23 -19.70 5.04
N ASN A 146 -7.47 -19.57 5.48
CA ASN A 146 -7.85 -18.68 6.57
C ASN A 146 -7.21 -19.05 7.93
N MET A 147 -7.08 -20.35 8.24
CA MET A 147 -6.40 -20.80 9.46
C MET A 147 -4.91 -20.43 9.41
N ILE A 148 -4.24 -20.70 8.29
CA ILE A 148 -2.83 -20.32 8.09
C ILE A 148 -2.64 -18.80 8.28
N LEU A 149 -3.45 -17.98 7.60
CA LEU A 149 -3.37 -16.52 7.76
C LEU A 149 -3.62 -16.11 9.22
N LYS A 150 -4.63 -16.68 9.89
CA LYS A 150 -4.92 -16.38 11.29
C LYS A 150 -3.73 -16.67 12.21
N GLU A 151 -3.03 -17.79 11.99
CA GLU A 151 -1.84 -18.17 12.77
C GLU A 151 -0.67 -17.21 12.48
N LEU A 152 -0.41 -16.91 11.22
CA LEU A 152 0.67 -15.99 10.83
C LEU A 152 0.48 -14.57 11.38
N PHE A 153 -0.74 -14.05 11.38
CA PHE A 153 -1.06 -12.71 11.88
C PHE A 153 -1.32 -12.66 13.39
N ALA A 154 -1.37 -13.80 14.11
CA ALA A 154 -1.69 -13.84 15.54
C ALA A 154 -0.79 -12.95 16.43
N PRO A 155 0.51 -12.72 16.13
CA PRO A 155 1.34 -11.82 16.91
C PRO A 155 1.06 -10.33 16.69
N LEU A 156 0.23 -9.96 15.70
CA LEU A 156 0.01 -8.59 15.25
C LEU A 156 -1.40 -8.11 15.57
N GLU A 157 -1.52 -6.81 15.88
CA GLU A 157 -2.79 -6.17 16.21
C GLU A 157 -3.42 -5.55 14.96
N PRO A 158 -4.63 -6.00 14.51
CA PRO A 158 -5.31 -5.43 13.36
C PRO A 158 -5.51 -3.91 13.50
N ARG A 159 -5.41 -3.17 12.42
CA ARG A 159 -5.50 -1.70 12.31
C ARG A 159 -4.32 -0.94 12.92
N LYS A 160 -3.63 -1.48 13.90
CA LYS A 160 -2.44 -0.88 14.50
C LYS A 160 -1.17 -1.30 13.76
N ASP A 161 -0.99 -2.60 13.57
CA ASP A 161 0.20 -3.16 12.96
C ASP A 161 -0.01 -3.47 11.46
N PHE A 162 -1.25 -3.76 11.06
CA PHE A 162 -1.56 -4.08 9.66
C PHE A 162 -2.99 -3.74 9.22
N HIS A 163 -3.17 -3.61 7.90
CA HIS A 163 -4.43 -3.71 7.18
C HIS A 163 -4.30 -4.70 6.03
N LEU A 164 -5.41 -5.38 5.71
CA LEU A 164 -5.51 -6.21 4.51
C LEU A 164 -6.10 -5.39 3.37
N LEU A 165 -5.51 -5.47 2.19
CA LEU A 165 -5.94 -4.78 0.98
C LEU A 165 -6.38 -5.79 -0.07
N SER A 166 -7.23 -5.37 -1.00
CA SER A 166 -7.42 -6.05 -2.28
C SER A 166 -8.09 -5.14 -3.31
N LEU A 167 -7.71 -5.31 -4.59
CA LEU A 167 -8.40 -4.71 -5.73
C LEU A 167 -9.69 -5.49 -6.07
N ALA A 168 -9.77 -6.76 -5.65
CA ALA A 168 -10.92 -7.66 -5.79
C ALA A 168 -11.64 -7.77 -4.43
N PRO A 169 -12.77 -7.08 -4.22
CA PRO A 169 -13.46 -7.05 -2.93
C PRO A 169 -13.86 -8.43 -2.39
N GLU A 170 -14.10 -9.40 -3.28
CA GLU A 170 -14.41 -10.80 -2.97
C GLU A 170 -13.27 -11.47 -2.19
N MET A 171 -12.01 -11.09 -2.42
CA MET A 171 -10.87 -11.60 -1.66
C MET A 171 -10.95 -11.16 -0.20
N LEU A 172 -11.39 -9.91 0.04
CA LEU A 172 -11.60 -9.41 1.41
C LEU A 172 -12.76 -10.12 2.13
N VAL A 173 -13.75 -10.60 1.38
CA VAL A 173 -14.86 -11.41 1.93
C VAL A 173 -14.39 -12.84 2.26
N LEU A 174 -13.52 -13.42 1.43
CA LEU A 174 -12.93 -14.74 1.68
C LEU A 174 -12.07 -14.78 2.94
N ILE A 175 -11.35 -13.72 3.25
CA ILE A 175 -10.50 -13.64 4.45
C ILE A 175 -11.36 -13.29 5.66
N LYS A 176 -11.52 -14.23 6.61
CA LYS A 176 -12.46 -14.14 7.72
C LYS A 176 -11.82 -13.95 9.10
N PHE A 177 -10.49 -14.02 9.21
CA PHE A 177 -9.81 -13.97 10.51
C PHE A 177 -9.72 -12.58 11.13
N VAL A 178 -10.04 -11.51 10.38
CA VAL A 178 -10.10 -10.12 10.86
C VAL A 178 -11.42 -9.44 10.46
N ASP A 179 -11.81 -8.43 11.25
CA ASP A 179 -12.99 -7.62 10.98
C ASP A 179 -12.81 -6.73 9.73
N THR A 180 -13.93 -6.27 9.17
CA THR A 180 -13.93 -5.35 8.01
C THR A 180 -13.19 -4.05 8.30
N SER A 181 -13.17 -3.59 9.56
CA SER A 181 -12.44 -2.39 9.98
C SER A 181 -10.90 -2.48 9.85
N ALA A 182 -10.35 -3.68 9.62
CA ALA A 182 -8.94 -3.89 9.29
C ALA A 182 -8.71 -4.20 7.81
N LYS A 183 -9.71 -3.99 6.95
CA LYS A 183 -9.66 -4.28 5.51
C LYS A 183 -9.87 -3.00 4.71
N LEU A 184 -9.12 -2.83 3.63
CA LEU A 184 -9.13 -1.67 2.75
C LEU A 184 -9.35 -2.12 1.29
N PRO A 185 -10.57 -2.03 0.76
CA PRO A 185 -10.79 -2.24 -0.67
C PRO A 185 -10.10 -1.13 -1.48
N VAL A 186 -9.48 -1.52 -2.61
CA VAL A 186 -8.73 -0.62 -3.48
C VAL A 186 -9.44 -0.47 -4.82
N ALA A 187 -9.82 0.78 -5.15
CA ALA A 187 -10.55 1.09 -6.38
C ALA A 187 -9.60 1.19 -7.58
N VAL A 188 -10.01 0.56 -8.68
CA VAL A 188 -9.43 0.75 -10.02
C VAL A 188 -10.36 1.69 -10.79
N PHE A 189 -11.29 1.19 -11.61
CA PHE A 189 -12.28 2.02 -12.34
C PHE A 189 -13.67 2.00 -11.69
N ASN A 190 -13.83 1.34 -10.56
CA ASN A 190 -15.08 1.08 -9.85
C ASN A 190 -15.26 1.95 -8.58
N ALA A 191 -14.53 3.06 -8.44
CA ALA A 191 -14.46 3.86 -7.22
C ALA A 191 -15.83 4.23 -6.62
N LYS A 192 -16.84 4.54 -7.44
CA LYS A 192 -18.18 4.93 -6.96
C LYS A 192 -18.95 3.77 -6.33
N SER A 193 -18.92 2.58 -6.95
CA SER A 193 -19.58 1.39 -6.42
C SER A 193 -18.84 0.84 -5.20
N LEU A 194 -17.51 0.79 -5.28
CA LEU A 194 -16.67 0.30 -4.19
C LEU A 194 -16.73 1.20 -2.95
N SER A 195 -16.83 2.53 -3.14
CA SER A 195 -17.07 3.49 -2.06
C SER A 195 -18.36 3.16 -1.28
N LYS A 196 -19.45 2.86 -1.99
CA LYS A 196 -20.72 2.48 -1.33
C LYS A 196 -20.57 1.18 -0.51
N ILE A 197 -19.90 0.18 -1.08
CA ILE A 197 -19.63 -1.09 -0.39
C ILE A 197 -18.80 -0.82 0.86
N SER A 198 -17.70 -0.06 0.71
CA SER A 198 -16.81 0.25 1.83
C SER A 198 -17.51 0.96 2.99
N LEU A 199 -18.40 1.91 2.68
CA LEU A 199 -19.18 2.62 3.71
C LEU A 199 -20.19 1.69 4.39
N ASN A 200 -20.92 0.89 3.62
CA ASN A 200 -21.96 -0.01 4.13
C ASN A 200 -21.38 -1.11 5.01
N GLU A 201 -20.30 -1.74 4.57
CA GLU A 201 -19.63 -2.85 5.27
C GLU A 201 -18.67 -2.38 6.37
N LYS A 202 -18.54 -1.05 6.56
CA LYS A 202 -17.66 -0.43 7.57
C LYS A 202 -16.20 -0.89 7.44
N TYR A 203 -15.69 -0.93 6.22
CA TYR A 203 -14.28 -1.17 5.98
C TYR A 203 -13.41 -0.06 6.59
N ALA A 204 -12.09 -0.27 6.69
CA ALA A 204 -11.14 0.74 7.20
C ALA A 204 -11.22 2.06 6.43
N GLY A 205 -11.57 1.97 5.15
CA GLY A 205 -11.68 3.10 4.25
C GLY A 205 -11.73 2.68 2.80
N LEU A 206 -11.15 3.51 1.93
CA LEU A 206 -11.05 3.25 0.50
C LEU A 206 -9.66 3.61 -0.02
N GLY A 207 -9.01 2.66 -0.69
CA GLY A 207 -7.78 2.89 -1.45
C GLY A 207 -8.05 3.18 -2.91
N GLY A 208 -7.07 3.77 -3.63
CA GLY A 208 -7.11 3.92 -5.07
C GLY A 208 -6.19 5.01 -5.60
N HIS A 209 -6.11 5.14 -6.93
CA HIS A 209 -5.33 6.21 -7.53
C HIS A 209 -5.95 7.58 -7.22
N TYR A 210 -5.12 8.60 -6.92
CA TYR A 210 -5.58 9.93 -6.50
C TYR A 210 -6.53 10.61 -7.50
N LEU A 211 -6.48 10.26 -8.79
CA LEU A 211 -7.41 10.76 -9.81
C LEU A 211 -8.80 10.14 -9.73
N LEU A 212 -8.91 8.91 -9.25
CA LEU A 212 -10.18 8.18 -9.13
C LEU A 212 -10.97 8.59 -7.90
N LEU A 213 -10.24 8.92 -6.82
CA LEU A 213 -10.84 9.33 -5.55
C LEU A 213 -11.08 10.83 -5.51
N HIS A 214 -12.15 11.31 -6.20
CA HIS A 214 -12.48 12.72 -6.25
C HIS A 214 -13.04 13.24 -4.91
N LYS A 215 -13.05 14.58 -4.78
CA LYS A 215 -13.34 15.29 -3.52
C LYS A 215 -14.60 14.80 -2.79
N LYS A 216 -15.68 14.46 -3.52
CA LYS A 216 -16.92 13.98 -2.91
C LYS A 216 -16.75 12.63 -2.22
N ILE A 217 -16.07 11.68 -2.87
CA ILE A 217 -15.78 10.36 -2.28
C ILE A 217 -14.91 10.53 -1.03
N VAL A 218 -13.79 11.24 -1.14
CA VAL A 218 -12.90 11.49 0.00
C VAL A 218 -13.67 12.06 1.18
N LYS A 219 -14.47 13.14 0.95
CA LYS A 219 -15.25 13.77 2.02
C LYS A 219 -16.24 12.78 2.68
N GLN A 220 -16.96 11.98 1.89
CA GLN A 220 -17.93 11.02 2.42
C GLN A 220 -17.28 9.99 3.38
N HIS A 221 -16.11 9.46 3.04
CA HIS A 221 -15.39 8.52 3.89
C HIS A 221 -14.88 9.19 5.17
N LEU A 222 -14.27 10.38 5.05
CA LEU A 222 -13.77 11.12 6.20
C LEU A 222 -14.89 11.52 7.18
N ASP A 223 -16.04 11.95 6.66
CA ASP A 223 -17.23 12.29 7.47
C ASP A 223 -17.75 11.05 8.25
N CYS A 224 -17.51 9.84 7.75
CA CYS A 224 -17.85 8.57 8.41
C CYS A 224 -16.69 8.01 9.29
N GLY A 225 -15.60 8.73 9.47
CA GLY A 225 -14.45 8.29 10.26
C GLY A 225 -13.58 7.24 9.58
N GLN A 226 -13.79 6.96 8.28
CA GLN A 226 -12.98 6.06 7.49
C GLN A 226 -11.74 6.76 6.93
N LYS A 227 -10.70 5.98 6.62
CA LYS A 227 -9.46 6.49 6.02
C LYS A 227 -9.50 6.47 4.49
N ILE A 228 -8.68 7.31 3.88
CA ILE A 228 -8.43 7.29 2.44
C ILE A 228 -6.96 7.04 2.20
N GLY A 229 -6.68 6.07 1.32
CA GLY A 229 -5.36 5.78 0.82
C GLY A 229 -5.22 6.13 -0.66
N VAL A 230 -4.20 6.89 -1.05
CA VAL A 230 -3.98 7.23 -2.46
C VAL A 230 -2.60 6.82 -2.96
N GLY A 231 -2.54 6.26 -4.13
CA GLY A 231 -1.34 6.05 -4.94
C GLY A 231 -1.33 7.03 -6.11
N TYR A 232 -0.28 7.49 -6.60
CA TYR A 232 1.13 7.52 -6.21
C TYR A 232 1.64 8.95 -6.43
N PRO A 233 1.38 9.89 -5.52
CA PRO A 233 1.86 11.26 -5.69
C PRO A 233 3.39 11.32 -5.61
N LYS A 234 4.03 11.96 -6.62
CA LYS A 234 5.50 12.11 -6.70
C LYS A 234 5.95 13.54 -6.39
N SER A 235 5.17 14.54 -6.81
CA SER A 235 5.54 15.94 -6.65
C SER A 235 5.05 16.51 -5.32
N LYS A 236 5.75 17.56 -4.86
CA LYS A 236 5.36 18.32 -3.67
C LYS A 236 3.92 18.86 -3.77
N ASN A 237 3.56 19.42 -4.91
CA ASN A 237 2.23 20.00 -5.09
C ASN A 237 1.15 18.92 -5.10
N ASN A 238 1.40 17.75 -5.70
CA ASN A 238 0.46 16.64 -5.64
C ASN A 238 0.31 16.10 -4.21
N LEU A 239 1.41 15.90 -3.49
CA LEU A 239 1.38 15.52 -2.08
C LEU A 239 0.56 16.53 -1.25
N PHE A 240 0.79 17.83 -1.41
CA PHE A 240 0.06 18.86 -0.68
C PHE A 240 -1.42 18.86 -1.02
N ARG A 241 -1.77 18.67 -2.30
CA ARG A 241 -3.15 18.53 -2.72
C ARG A 241 -3.86 17.41 -1.96
N GLU A 242 -3.22 16.25 -1.83
CA GLU A 242 -3.82 15.10 -1.15
C GLU A 242 -3.94 15.35 0.37
N ILE A 243 -2.88 15.86 1.00
CA ILE A 243 -2.91 16.20 2.43
C ILE A 243 -4.00 17.27 2.72
N ASN A 244 -4.14 18.29 1.88
CA ASN A 244 -5.17 19.32 2.03
C ASN A 244 -6.61 18.78 1.82
N ARG A 245 -6.78 17.64 1.18
CA ARG A 245 -8.05 16.93 1.04
C ARG A 245 -8.37 16.05 2.26
N GLY A 246 -7.44 15.94 3.21
CA GLY A 246 -7.57 15.09 4.40
C GLY A 246 -7.11 13.65 4.18
N VAL A 247 -6.40 13.37 3.09
CA VAL A 247 -5.83 12.04 2.85
C VAL A 247 -4.67 11.81 3.80
N GLU A 248 -4.70 10.69 4.54
CA GLU A 248 -3.66 10.35 5.49
C GLU A 248 -2.68 9.29 4.94
N TRP A 249 -3.14 8.34 4.13
CA TRP A 249 -2.31 7.24 3.62
C TRP A 249 -1.85 7.50 2.20
N ILE A 250 -0.55 7.66 2.04
CA ILE A 250 0.10 7.99 0.77
C ILE A 250 1.00 6.82 0.37
N PHE A 251 0.57 6.06 -0.63
CA PHE A 251 1.34 4.96 -1.22
C PHE A 251 2.30 5.53 -2.26
N CYS A 252 3.58 5.22 -2.15
CA CYS A 252 4.63 5.80 -2.98
C CYS A 252 5.51 4.72 -3.60
N ASN A 253 5.80 4.84 -4.91
CA ASN A 253 6.86 4.07 -5.56
C ASN A 253 8.26 4.63 -5.23
N ASP A 254 8.37 5.94 -4.96
CA ASP A 254 9.56 6.60 -4.42
C ASP A 254 9.24 7.12 -3.02
N ALA A 255 9.14 6.21 -2.06
CA ALA A 255 8.81 6.57 -0.69
C ALA A 255 9.91 7.37 0.00
N VAL A 256 11.17 7.15 -0.37
CA VAL A 256 12.33 7.89 0.15
C VAL A 256 12.25 9.36 -0.24
N GLY A 257 12.03 9.65 -1.52
CA GLY A 257 11.90 11.03 -2.02
C GLY A 257 10.70 11.76 -1.42
N VAL A 258 9.53 11.11 -1.38
CA VAL A 258 8.29 11.70 -0.83
C VAL A 258 8.39 11.88 0.69
N SER A 259 8.99 10.94 1.42
CA SER A 259 9.25 11.08 2.85
C SER A 259 10.20 12.25 3.14
N GLY A 260 11.28 12.38 2.38
CA GLY A 260 12.20 13.51 2.50
C GLY A 260 11.52 14.86 2.27
N LEU A 261 10.61 14.95 1.30
CA LEU A 261 9.77 16.14 1.08
C LEU A 261 8.88 16.43 2.30
N LEU A 262 8.17 15.44 2.82
CA LEU A 262 7.29 15.60 3.96
C LEU A 262 8.06 16.04 5.21
N GLN A 263 9.19 15.41 5.53
CA GLN A 263 10.03 15.75 6.68
C GLN A 263 10.57 17.19 6.60
N LYS A 264 10.99 17.61 5.40
CA LYS A 264 11.45 18.99 5.15
C LYS A 264 10.35 20.01 5.43
N GLU A 265 9.13 19.75 5.00
CA GLU A 265 8.01 20.67 5.18
C GLU A 265 7.48 20.65 6.63
N LEU A 266 7.49 19.50 7.30
CA LEU A 266 7.22 19.39 8.74
C LEU A 266 8.18 20.27 9.55
N LYS A 267 9.47 20.14 9.29
CA LYS A 267 10.50 20.95 9.98
C LYS A 267 10.29 22.45 9.76
N LYS A 268 9.96 22.87 8.53
CA LYS A 268 9.66 24.29 8.24
C LYS A 268 8.42 24.79 8.98
N ALA A 269 7.34 23.99 8.97
CA ALA A 269 6.09 24.35 9.63
C ALA A 269 6.28 24.47 11.15
N GLN A 270 7.06 23.58 11.77
CA GLN A 270 7.42 23.65 13.19
C GLN A 270 8.19 24.93 13.53
N LEU A 271 9.23 25.28 12.77
CA LEU A 271 10.01 26.50 12.98
C LEU A 271 9.14 27.78 12.90
N LEU A 272 8.12 27.80 12.02
CA LEU A 272 7.20 28.93 11.92
C LEU A 272 6.29 29.04 13.14
N VAL A 273 5.85 27.92 13.72
CA VAL A 273 5.06 27.92 14.97
C VAL A 273 5.91 28.40 16.13
N ASP A 274 7.12 27.87 16.27
CA ASP A 274 8.02 28.24 17.37
C ASP A 274 8.37 29.74 17.32
N SER A 275 8.65 30.28 16.13
CA SER A 275 8.95 31.71 15.94
C SER A 275 7.79 32.66 16.28
N ARG A 276 6.53 32.19 16.24
CA ARG A 276 5.34 32.97 16.64
C ARG A 276 5.11 32.95 18.15
N ASN A 277 5.52 31.89 18.83
CA ASN A 277 5.36 31.76 20.28
C ASN A 277 6.42 32.56 21.08
N PHE A 278 7.46 33.09 20.40
CA PHE A 278 8.49 33.96 21.00
C PHE A 278 8.24 35.45 20.76
N LYS A 279 7.12 35.82 20.14
CA LYS A 279 6.69 37.23 19.98
C LYS A 279 5.46 37.50 20.84
#